data_209b8c45ddec30875510a2559bcdbe73
#
_entry.id   209b8c45ddec30875510a2559bcdbe73
#
_cell.length_a   1.000
_cell.length_b   1.000
_cell.length_c   1.000
_cell.angle_alpha   90.00
_cell.angle_beta   90.00
_cell.angle_gamma   90.00
#
_symmetry.space_group_name_H-M   'P 1'
#
loop_
_entity.id
_entity.type
_entity.pdbx_description
1 polymer ?
#
loop_
_entity_poly.entity_id
_entity_poly.type
_entity_poly.pdbx_seq_one_letter_code
_entity_poly.pdbx_strand_id
1 'polypeptide(L)'
;MDPNTFPTKGNLIAAKNSLKLATMGYGLMDKKRNILIRELMGLIDEAKGIQSEIDTVFKAAYEALQSANIELGINYVQEIGMSVPVDDTVKIKARSIMGTEIPLVQHKEKPMELAYGFNNTSEALDIARERFERVKELTIKLSMVENSAYRLANSIKKTQKRANALKNITIPHYEELSRSISNALEEKEREEFTRLKVIKRMKTG
;
A
#
# COMPACT_ATOMS: atom_id res chain seq x y z
N MET A 1 8.07 -35.24 -17.80
CA MET A 1 7.74 -35.55 -16.38
C MET A 1 8.72 -34.78 -15.49
N ASP A 2 8.21 -33.95 -14.61
CA ASP A 2 9.09 -33.23 -13.68
C ASP A 2 9.79 -34.19 -12.74
N PRO A 3 11.12 -34.05 -12.54
CA PRO A 3 11.90 -34.97 -11.67
C PRO A 3 11.37 -34.99 -10.23
N ASN A 4 10.64 -33.98 -9.79
CA ASN A 4 10.03 -33.90 -8.46
C ASN A 4 8.75 -34.76 -8.27
N THR A 5 8.20 -35.33 -9.36
CA THR A 5 7.01 -36.18 -9.31
C THR A 5 7.33 -37.66 -9.08
N PHE A 6 8.58 -38.08 -9.16
CA PHE A 6 8.94 -39.48 -8.89
C PHE A 6 8.68 -39.86 -7.42
N PRO A 7 8.02 -41.03 -7.17
CA PRO A 7 7.70 -41.48 -5.83
C PRO A 7 8.95 -41.96 -5.08
N THR A 8 9.61 -41.03 -4.42
CA THR A 8 10.76 -41.27 -3.54
C THR A 8 10.52 -40.64 -2.16
N LYS A 9 11.13 -41.22 -1.11
CA LYS A 9 11.03 -40.67 0.25
C LYS A 9 11.57 -39.22 0.33
N GLY A 10 12.63 -38.93 -0.46
CA GLY A 10 13.20 -37.57 -0.56
C GLY A 10 12.20 -36.56 -1.15
N ASN A 11 11.51 -36.91 -2.26
CA ASN A 11 10.53 -36.06 -2.89
C ASN A 11 9.27 -35.87 -2.02
N LEU A 12 8.88 -36.89 -1.24
CA LEU A 12 7.78 -36.76 -0.28
C LEU A 12 8.11 -35.74 0.81
N ILE A 13 9.33 -35.76 1.35
CA ILE A 13 9.79 -34.79 2.36
C ILE A 13 9.85 -33.40 1.76
N ALA A 14 10.38 -33.25 0.54
CA ALA A 14 10.43 -31.96 -0.16
C ALA A 14 9.04 -31.41 -0.43
N ALA A 15 8.09 -32.20 -0.92
CA ALA A 15 6.70 -31.81 -1.14
C ALA A 15 6.00 -31.37 0.16
N LYS A 16 6.16 -32.12 1.25
CA LYS A 16 5.61 -31.75 2.57
C LYS A 16 6.21 -30.46 3.12
N ASN A 17 7.52 -30.24 2.93
CA ASN A 17 8.17 -29.00 3.34
C ASN A 17 7.68 -27.80 2.50
N SER A 18 7.53 -27.98 1.19
CA SER A 18 6.97 -26.94 0.30
C SER A 18 5.52 -26.61 0.66
N LEU A 19 4.70 -27.62 0.99
CA LEU A 19 3.32 -27.42 1.49
C LEU A 19 3.32 -26.59 2.77
N LYS A 20 4.17 -26.94 3.73
CA LYS A 20 4.30 -26.21 5.01
C LYS A 20 4.73 -24.76 4.79
N LEU A 21 5.71 -24.54 3.90
CA LEU A 21 6.15 -23.17 3.55
C LEU A 21 5.06 -22.38 2.85
N ALA A 22 4.31 -22.99 1.92
CA ALA A 22 3.19 -22.34 1.22
C ALA A 22 2.08 -21.95 2.20
N THR A 23 1.73 -22.82 3.14
CA THR A 23 0.70 -22.56 4.17
C THR A 23 1.13 -21.44 5.12
N MET A 24 2.38 -21.46 5.58
CA MET A 24 2.92 -20.36 6.40
C MET A 24 2.97 -19.05 5.61
N GLY A 25 3.41 -19.12 4.35
CA GLY A 25 3.46 -17.96 3.45
C GLY A 25 2.08 -17.33 3.22
N TYR A 26 1.04 -18.16 3.03
CA TYR A 26 -0.34 -17.69 2.95
C TYR A 26 -0.77 -16.96 4.23
N GLY A 27 -0.52 -17.55 5.41
CA GLY A 27 -0.85 -16.92 6.69
C GLY A 27 -0.16 -15.59 6.92
N LEU A 28 1.12 -15.46 6.49
CA LEU A 28 1.86 -14.20 6.56
C LEU A 28 1.29 -13.16 5.58
N MET A 29 0.93 -13.55 4.35
CA MET A 29 0.32 -12.64 3.38
C MET A 29 -1.06 -12.15 3.85
N ASP A 30 -1.85 -13.02 4.47
CA ASP A 30 -3.15 -12.66 5.03
C ASP A 30 -3.02 -11.65 6.19
N LYS A 31 -2.11 -11.90 7.12
CA LYS A 31 -1.81 -10.96 8.21
C LYS A 31 -1.31 -9.62 7.68
N LYS A 32 -0.38 -9.64 6.70
CA LYS A 32 0.10 -8.41 6.04
C LYS A 32 -1.04 -7.63 5.42
N ARG A 33 -1.91 -8.30 4.66
CA ARG A 33 -3.09 -7.67 4.04
C ARG A 33 -3.98 -6.98 5.07
N ASN A 34 -4.29 -7.66 6.16
CA ASN A 34 -5.17 -7.15 7.20
C ASN A 34 -4.60 -5.91 7.90
N ILE A 35 -3.28 -5.86 8.12
CA ILE A 35 -2.60 -4.68 8.66
C ILE A 35 -2.68 -3.52 7.67
N LEU A 36 -2.37 -3.77 6.38
CA LEU A 36 -2.42 -2.73 5.34
C LEU A 36 -3.84 -2.18 5.15
N ILE A 37 -4.89 -3.03 5.26
CA ILE A 37 -6.29 -2.58 5.19
C ILE A 37 -6.62 -1.67 6.38
N ARG A 38 -6.18 -2.00 7.58
CA ARG A 38 -6.43 -1.17 8.78
C ARG A 38 -5.79 0.20 8.64
N GLU A 39 -4.54 0.25 8.19
CA GLU A 39 -3.84 1.52 7.93
C GLU A 39 -4.54 2.34 6.83
N LEU A 40 -4.97 1.67 5.74
CA LEU A 40 -5.70 2.33 4.66
C LEU A 40 -7.01 2.95 5.15
N MET A 41 -7.77 2.25 6.01
CA MET A 41 -9.02 2.78 6.57
C MET A 41 -8.77 4.02 7.41
N GLY A 42 -7.72 4.02 8.25
CA GLY A 42 -7.32 5.21 9.00
C GLY A 42 -7.00 6.41 8.10
N LEU A 43 -6.27 6.19 6.99
CA LEU A 43 -5.98 7.26 6.04
C LEU A 43 -7.23 7.75 5.29
N ILE A 44 -8.19 6.89 4.99
CA ILE A 44 -9.46 7.29 4.35
C ILE A 44 -10.28 8.19 5.30
N ASP A 45 -10.34 7.85 6.58
CA ASP A 45 -11.07 8.65 7.56
C ASP A 45 -10.37 10.01 7.78
N GLU A 46 -9.04 10.04 7.82
CA GLU A 46 -8.26 11.29 7.85
C GLU A 46 -8.49 12.14 6.59
N ALA A 47 -8.47 11.53 5.40
CA ALA A 47 -8.72 12.23 4.14
C ALA A 47 -10.11 12.88 4.09
N LYS A 48 -11.15 12.18 4.57
CA LYS A 48 -12.51 12.72 4.64
C LYS A 48 -12.59 13.94 5.57
N GLY A 49 -11.93 13.88 6.73
CA GLY A 49 -11.84 15.01 7.66
C GLY A 49 -11.21 16.24 7.01
N ILE A 50 -10.04 16.06 6.38
CA ILE A 50 -9.33 17.12 5.68
C ILE A 50 -10.16 17.66 4.51
N GLN A 51 -10.85 16.80 3.75
CA GLN A 51 -11.65 17.21 2.59
C GLN A 51 -12.85 18.09 3.00
N SER A 52 -13.52 17.76 4.11
CA SER A 52 -14.60 18.60 4.62
C SER A 52 -14.11 19.98 5.12
N GLU A 53 -12.92 20.03 5.73
CA GLU A 53 -12.27 21.27 6.15
C GLU A 53 -11.83 22.12 4.93
N ILE A 54 -11.22 21.48 3.94
CA ILE A 54 -10.74 22.13 2.72
C ILE A 54 -11.87 22.85 1.98
N ASP A 55 -13.04 22.22 1.83
CA ASP A 55 -14.19 22.80 1.13
C ASP A 55 -14.65 24.12 1.77
N THR A 56 -14.61 24.20 3.09
CA THR A 56 -15.00 25.42 3.82
C THR A 56 -13.93 26.51 3.73
N VAL A 57 -12.65 26.12 3.86
CA VAL A 57 -11.53 27.05 3.80
C VAL A 57 -11.33 27.61 2.37
N PHE A 58 -11.52 26.77 1.34
CA PHE A 58 -11.51 27.24 -0.06
C PHE A 58 -12.57 28.27 -0.34
N LYS A 59 -13.82 28.03 0.09
CA LYS A 59 -14.89 29.02 -0.09
C LYS A 59 -14.52 30.37 0.52
N ALA A 60 -14.06 30.34 1.78
CA ALA A 60 -13.65 31.56 2.46
C ALA A 60 -12.46 32.26 1.78
N ALA A 61 -11.49 31.50 1.24
CA ALA A 61 -10.36 32.06 0.51
C ALA A 61 -10.78 32.71 -0.82
N TYR A 62 -11.68 32.07 -1.57
CA TYR A 62 -12.21 32.64 -2.81
C TYR A 62 -13.11 33.87 -2.57
N GLU A 63 -13.91 33.90 -1.51
CA GLU A 63 -14.69 35.08 -1.11
C GLU A 63 -13.77 36.26 -0.80
N ALA A 64 -12.67 36.02 -0.06
CA ALA A 64 -11.68 37.07 0.21
C ALA A 64 -10.97 37.54 -1.07
N LEU A 65 -10.61 36.63 -1.98
CA LEU A 65 -9.99 36.95 -3.26
C LEU A 65 -10.98 37.77 -4.14
N GLN A 66 -12.25 37.42 -4.12
CA GLN A 66 -13.28 38.17 -4.83
C GLN A 66 -13.36 39.60 -4.30
N SER A 67 -13.34 39.82 -3.00
CA SER A 67 -13.32 41.15 -2.40
C SER A 67 -12.10 41.93 -2.81
N ALA A 68 -10.90 41.31 -2.77
CA ALA A 68 -9.67 41.95 -3.24
C ALA A 68 -9.71 42.32 -4.74
N ASN A 69 -10.30 41.47 -5.58
CA ASN A 69 -10.48 41.73 -7.01
C ASN A 69 -11.46 42.89 -7.29
N ILE A 70 -12.49 43.06 -6.46
CA ILE A 70 -13.44 44.18 -6.58
C ILE A 70 -12.78 45.50 -6.20
N GLU A 71 -11.93 45.49 -5.16
CA GLU A 71 -11.28 46.71 -4.67
C GLU A 71 -10.09 47.15 -5.55
N LEU A 72 -9.23 46.22 -5.95
CA LEU A 72 -7.96 46.50 -6.61
C LEU A 72 -7.97 46.24 -8.13
N GLY A 73 -8.92 45.47 -8.61
CA GLY A 73 -8.97 45.01 -9.99
C GLY A 73 -8.16 43.73 -10.23
N ILE A 74 -8.69 42.84 -11.10
CA ILE A 74 -8.17 41.50 -11.37
C ILE A 74 -6.72 41.52 -11.87
N ASN A 75 -6.39 42.46 -12.78
CA ASN A 75 -5.04 42.53 -13.36
C ASN A 75 -3.98 42.87 -12.31
N TYR A 76 -4.29 43.79 -11.41
CA TYR A 76 -3.36 44.19 -10.35
C TYR A 76 -3.17 43.09 -9.31
N VAL A 77 -4.24 42.41 -8.91
CA VAL A 77 -4.14 41.25 -8.01
C VAL A 77 -3.32 40.12 -8.63
N GLN A 78 -3.44 39.90 -9.96
CA GLN A 78 -2.65 38.92 -10.68
C GLN A 78 -1.15 39.28 -10.70
N GLU A 79 -0.81 40.55 -10.94
CA GLU A 79 0.59 41.03 -10.89
C GLU A 79 1.21 40.86 -9.50
N ILE A 80 0.46 41.15 -8.45
CA ILE A 80 0.90 40.93 -7.07
C ILE A 80 1.09 39.42 -6.81
N GLY A 81 0.19 38.57 -7.29
CA GLY A 81 0.30 37.12 -7.18
C GLY A 81 1.58 36.56 -7.80
N MET A 82 2.08 37.15 -8.89
CA MET A 82 3.36 36.79 -9.52
C MET A 82 4.57 37.23 -8.70
N SER A 83 4.43 38.23 -7.83
CA SER A 83 5.52 38.70 -6.96
C SER A 83 5.74 37.82 -5.72
N VAL A 84 4.75 36.98 -5.37
CA VAL A 84 4.87 36.06 -4.24
C VAL A 84 5.87 34.95 -4.56
N PRO A 85 6.90 34.73 -3.74
CA PRO A 85 7.91 33.73 -4.00
C PRO A 85 7.33 32.32 -3.92
N VAL A 86 7.84 31.43 -4.78
CA VAL A 86 7.48 30.01 -4.76
C VAL A 86 8.00 29.37 -3.47
N ASP A 87 7.15 28.58 -2.83
CA ASP A 87 7.51 27.87 -1.61
C ASP A 87 8.29 26.58 -1.93
N ASP A 88 9.58 26.56 -1.57
CA ASP A 88 10.49 25.42 -1.70
C ASP A 88 10.75 24.68 -0.40
N THR A 89 9.97 24.95 0.66
CA THR A 89 10.16 24.35 1.99
C THR A 89 9.64 22.94 2.12
N VAL A 90 8.88 22.47 1.15
CA VAL A 90 8.29 21.14 1.13
C VAL A 90 9.38 20.07 0.94
N LYS A 91 9.59 19.23 1.96
CA LYS A 91 10.52 18.10 1.92
C LYS A 91 9.75 16.79 2.01
N ILE A 92 10.01 15.87 1.09
CA ILE A 92 9.37 14.55 1.08
C ILE A 92 10.34 13.54 1.66
N LYS A 93 9.91 12.87 2.75
CA LYS A 93 10.58 11.70 3.31
C LYS A 93 9.77 10.45 3.02
N ALA A 94 10.41 9.29 3.03
CA ALA A 94 9.72 8.00 2.93
C ALA A 94 9.57 7.38 4.31
N ARG A 95 8.35 6.91 4.62
CA ARG A 95 8.04 6.03 5.76
C ARG A 95 7.62 4.67 5.21
N SER A 96 8.04 3.58 5.83
CA SER A 96 7.66 2.23 5.40
C SER A 96 6.62 1.63 6.34
N ILE A 97 5.51 1.14 5.78
CA ILE A 97 4.50 0.34 6.48
C ILE A 97 4.48 -1.05 5.85
N MET A 98 4.88 -2.06 6.61
CA MET A 98 4.94 -3.44 6.13
C MET A 98 5.67 -3.61 4.77
N GLY A 99 6.76 -2.86 4.56
CA GLY A 99 7.52 -2.87 3.31
C GLY A 99 6.85 -2.14 2.14
N THR A 100 5.83 -1.32 2.41
CA THR A 100 5.26 -0.37 1.46
C THR A 100 5.72 1.03 1.83
N GLU A 101 6.44 1.68 0.93
CA GLU A 101 6.89 3.05 1.13
C GLU A 101 5.74 4.03 0.88
N ILE A 102 5.48 4.87 1.87
CA ILE A 102 4.52 5.97 1.80
C ILE A 102 5.24 7.31 1.97
N PRO A 103 4.81 8.37 1.27
CA PRO A 103 5.39 9.69 1.44
C PRO A 103 5.00 10.30 2.79
N LEU A 104 5.97 10.89 3.45
CA LEU A 104 5.78 11.76 4.62
C LEU A 104 6.25 13.15 4.22
N VAL A 105 5.33 14.08 4.09
CA VAL A 105 5.65 15.46 3.75
C VAL A 105 5.98 16.23 5.02
N GLN A 106 7.14 16.90 5.02
CA GLN A 106 7.53 17.85 6.04
C GLN A 106 7.50 19.25 5.40
N HIS A 107 6.59 20.06 5.84
CA HIS A 107 6.51 21.48 5.53
C HIS A 107 6.96 22.29 6.74
N LYS A 108 7.85 23.24 6.52
CA LYS A 108 8.21 24.22 7.56
C LYS A 108 7.38 25.45 7.30
N GLU A 109 6.54 25.78 8.25
CA GLU A 109 5.85 27.08 8.24
C GLU A 109 6.92 28.19 8.25
N LYS A 110 6.95 28.97 7.19
CA LYS A 110 7.72 30.21 7.15
C LYS A 110 6.83 31.35 7.57
N PRO A 111 7.34 32.31 8.35
CA PRO A 111 6.60 33.55 8.56
C PRO A 111 6.30 34.18 7.21
N MET A 112 5.10 34.75 7.08
CA MET A 112 4.67 35.42 5.86
C MET A 112 5.60 36.61 5.57
N GLU A 113 6.44 36.46 4.54
CA GLU A 113 7.33 37.52 4.10
C GLU A 113 6.57 38.56 3.25
N LEU A 114 6.89 39.83 3.42
CA LEU A 114 6.33 40.89 2.61
C LEU A 114 6.85 40.77 1.18
N ALA A 115 5.96 40.42 0.25
CA ALA A 115 6.28 40.24 -1.17
C ALA A 115 5.82 41.43 -2.04
N TYR A 116 5.07 42.38 -1.49
CA TYR A 116 4.53 43.53 -2.18
C TYR A 116 4.48 44.76 -1.26
N GLY A 117 4.45 45.95 -1.86
CA GLY A 117 4.42 47.22 -1.12
C GLY A 117 3.01 47.60 -0.67
N PHE A 118 2.91 48.26 0.48
CA PHE A 118 1.60 48.64 1.07
C PHE A 118 0.94 49.86 0.42
N ASN A 119 1.59 50.51 -0.52
CA ASN A 119 1.13 51.84 -1.02
C ASN A 119 -0.18 51.75 -1.85
N ASN A 120 -0.45 50.60 -2.51
CA ASN A 120 -1.62 50.43 -3.36
C ASN A 120 -2.30 49.06 -3.10
N THR A 121 -2.16 48.53 -1.91
CA THR A 121 -2.76 47.25 -1.50
C THR A 121 -3.85 47.50 -0.47
N SER A 122 -4.85 46.61 -0.40
CA SER A 122 -5.94 46.68 0.57
C SER A 122 -5.84 45.54 1.59
N GLU A 123 -6.48 45.73 2.74
CA GLU A 123 -6.65 44.72 3.76
C GLU A 123 -7.26 43.42 3.20
N ALA A 124 -8.17 43.54 2.24
CA ALA A 124 -8.81 42.40 1.59
C ALA A 124 -7.80 41.48 0.88
N LEU A 125 -6.71 42.03 0.33
CA LEU A 125 -5.64 41.25 -0.29
C LEU A 125 -4.84 40.47 0.74
N ASP A 126 -4.53 41.08 1.88
CA ASP A 126 -3.76 40.42 2.96
C ASP A 126 -4.58 39.26 3.58
N ILE A 127 -5.88 39.47 3.79
CA ILE A 127 -6.80 38.44 4.24
C ILE A 127 -6.90 37.29 3.22
N ALA A 128 -6.97 37.61 1.92
CA ALA A 128 -6.98 36.58 0.89
C ALA A 128 -5.70 35.75 0.92
N ARG A 129 -4.52 36.40 1.03
CA ARG A 129 -3.23 35.73 1.11
C ARG A 129 -3.13 34.80 2.31
N GLU A 130 -3.55 35.25 3.50
CA GLU A 130 -3.55 34.43 4.72
C GLU A 130 -4.43 33.17 4.57
N ARG A 131 -5.64 33.35 4.00
CA ARG A 131 -6.55 32.23 3.78
C ARG A 131 -6.02 31.24 2.75
N PHE A 132 -5.38 31.72 1.66
CA PHE A 132 -4.74 30.83 0.68
C PHE A 132 -3.51 30.11 1.24
N GLU A 133 -2.77 30.68 2.18
CA GLU A 133 -1.69 29.99 2.89
C GLU A 133 -2.26 28.80 3.68
N ARG A 134 -3.39 28.98 4.37
CA ARG A 134 -4.08 27.90 5.06
C ARG A 134 -4.59 26.82 4.09
N VAL A 135 -5.12 27.21 2.94
CA VAL A 135 -5.51 26.26 1.87
C VAL A 135 -4.32 25.44 1.40
N LYS A 136 -3.16 26.06 1.21
CA LYS A 136 -1.91 25.41 0.80
C LYS A 136 -1.52 24.32 1.81
N GLU A 137 -1.51 24.61 3.11
CA GLU A 137 -1.21 23.64 4.15
C GLU A 137 -2.12 22.41 4.12
N LEU A 138 -3.43 22.63 4.01
CA LEU A 138 -4.42 21.56 3.94
C LEU A 138 -4.26 20.75 2.66
N THR A 139 -3.97 21.39 1.53
CA THR A 139 -3.73 20.72 0.25
C THR A 139 -2.49 19.82 0.30
N ILE A 140 -1.42 20.27 0.93
CA ILE A 140 -0.21 19.47 1.14
C ILE A 140 -0.53 18.23 1.99
N LYS A 141 -1.27 18.40 3.09
CA LYS A 141 -1.70 17.29 3.96
C LYS A 141 -2.58 16.29 3.21
N LEU A 142 -3.59 16.78 2.48
CA LEU A 142 -4.47 15.93 1.69
C LEU A 142 -3.70 15.13 0.64
N SER A 143 -2.84 15.79 -0.12
CA SER A 143 -2.00 15.16 -1.14
C SER A 143 -1.10 14.04 -0.56
N MET A 144 -0.54 14.25 0.64
CA MET A 144 0.23 13.23 1.34
C MET A 144 -0.63 12.01 1.70
N VAL A 145 -1.83 12.23 2.26
CA VAL A 145 -2.74 11.17 2.67
C VAL A 145 -3.25 10.37 1.47
N GLU A 146 -3.68 11.05 0.41
CA GLU A 146 -4.17 10.43 -0.82
C GLU A 146 -3.09 9.57 -1.50
N ASN A 147 -1.87 10.09 -1.66
CA ASN A 147 -0.76 9.33 -2.24
C ASN A 147 -0.39 8.11 -1.38
N SER A 148 -0.44 8.25 -0.06
CA SER A 148 -0.23 7.15 0.88
C SER A 148 -1.31 6.08 0.73
N ALA A 149 -2.58 6.47 0.68
CA ALA A 149 -3.72 5.58 0.48
C ALA A 149 -3.63 4.84 -0.86
N TYR A 150 -3.27 5.52 -1.94
CA TYR A 150 -3.08 4.92 -3.26
C TYR A 150 -1.97 3.85 -3.26
N ARG A 151 -0.81 4.15 -2.64
CA ARG A 151 0.30 3.19 -2.52
C ARG A 151 -0.08 1.96 -1.69
N LEU A 152 -0.79 2.17 -0.55
CA LEU A 152 -1.29 1.07 0.27
C LEU A 152 -2.32 0.22 -0.49
N ALA A 153 -3.28 0.82 -1.19
CA ALA A 153 -4.27 0.11 -2.00
C ALA A 153 -3.62 -0.79 -3.06
N ASN A 154 -2.61 -0.28 -3.76
CA ASN A 154 -1.83 -1.07 -4.72
C ASN A 154 -1.07 -2.24 -4.06
N SER A 155 -0.51 -2.01 -2.88
CA SER A 155 0.18 -3.07 -2.10
C SER A 155 -0.80 -4.13 -1.62
N ILE A 156 -1.99 -3.75 -1.16
CA ILE A 156 -3.08 -4.65 -0.78
C ILE A 156 -3.48 -5.52 -1.98
N LYS A 157 -3.72 -4.91 -3.15
CA LYS A 157 -4.07 -5.64 -4.39
C LYS A 157 -3.01 -6.66 -4.78
N LYS A 158 -1.72 -6.31 -4.70
CA LYS A 158 -0.60 -7.24 -4.97
C LYS A 158 -0.54 -8.37 -3.93
N THR A 159 -0.70 -8.05 -2.65
CA THR A 159 -0.67 -9.02 -1.55
C THR A 159 -1.84 -9.99 -1.65
N GLN A 160 -3.05 -9.50 -1.98
CA GLN A 160 -4.24 -10.32 -2.21
C GLN A 160 -4.06 -11.30 -3.36
N LYS A 161 -3.50 -10.84 -4.51
CA LYS A 161 -3.21 -11.73 -5.64
C LYS A 161 -2.26 -12.85 -5.24
N ARG A 162 -1.20 -12.54 -4.48
CA ARG A 162 -0.22 -13.55 -4.00
C ARG A 162 -0.85 -14.52 -3.00
N ALA A 163 -1.66 -14.01 -2.07
CA ALA A 163 -2.40 -14.86 -1.12
C ALA A 163 -3.35 -15.81 -1.83
N ASN A 164 -4.11 -15.32 -2.82
CA ASN A 164 -5.02 -16.14 -3.62
C ASN A 164 -4.28 -17.23 -4.43
N ALA A 165 -3.13 -16.89 -5.03
CA ALA A 165 -2.31 -17.86 -5.75
C ALA A 165 -1.78 -18.97 -4.81
N LEU A 166 -1.31 -18.60 -3.61
CA LEU A 166 -0.89 -19.58 -2.62
C LEU A 166 -2.05 -20.49 -2.20
N LYS A 167 -3.20 -19.90 -1.85
CA LYS A 167 -4.37 -20.65 -1.35
C LYS A 167 -4.99 -21.56 -2.40
N ASN A 168 -5.17 -21.08 -3.63
CA ASN A 168 -6.01 -21.75 -4.63
C ASN A 168 -5.20 -22.59 -5.64
N ILE A 169 -3.88 -22.35 -5.75
CA ILE A 169 -3.03 -23.04 -6.72
C ILE A 169 -1.92 -23.81 -6.01
N THR A 170 -1.09 -23.12 -5.21
CA THR A 170 0.15 -23.70 -4.68
C THR A 170 -0.12 -24.73 -3.59
N ILE A 171 -0.98 -24.42 -2.62
CA ILE A 171 -1.31 -25.31 -1.51
C ILE A 171 -2.00 -26.59 -2.03
N PRO A 172 -3.09 -26.52 -2.83
CA PRO A 172 -3.75 -27.71 -3.37
C PRO A 172 -2.80 -28.57 -4.22
N HIS A 173 -1.95 -27.96 -5.04
CA HIS A 173 -0.96 -28.67 -5.84
C HIS A 173 0.00 -29.52 -4.98
N TYR A 174 0.57 -28.94 -3.91
CA TYR A 174 1.47 -29.70 -3.04
C TYR A 174 0.74 -30.70 -2.14
N GLU A 175 -0.52 -30.46 -1.79
CA GLU A 175 -1.35 -31.46 -1.10
C GLU A 175 -1.60 -32.68 -1.98
N GLU A 176 -1.99 -32.48 -3.23
CA GLU A 176 -2.22 -33.56 -4.18
C GLU A 176 -0.91 -34.31 -4.50
N LEU A 177 0.18 -33.59 -4.74
CA LEU A 177 1.50 -34.15 -5.00
C LEU A 177 1.98 -35.02 -3.82
N SER A 178 1.88 -34.53 -2.59
CA SER A 178 2.31 -35.27 -1.40
C SER A 178 1.46 -36.52 -1.17
N ARG A 179 0.15 -36.44 -1.44
CA ARG A 179 -0.77 -37.58 -1.36
C ARG A 179 -0.45 -38.63 -2.43
N SER A 180 -0.24 -38.21 -3.67
CA SER A 180 0.11 -39.11 -4.77
C SER A 180 1.41 -39.87 -4.52
N ILE A 181 2.48 -39.13 -4.10
CA ILE A 181 3.76 -39.76 -3.78
C ILE A 181 3.62 -40.70 -2.58
N SER A 182 2.86 -40.33 -1.54
CA SER A 182 2.64 -41.21 -0.36
C SER A 182 1.96 -42.51 -0.76
N ASN A 183 0.88 -42.43 -1.55
CA ASN A 183 0.14 -43.61 -2.01
C ASN A 183 1.02 -44.54 -2.86
N ALA A 184 1.83 -43.97 -3.78
CA ALA A 184 2.73 -44.76 -4.62
C ALA A 184 3.87 -45.43 -3.81
N LEU A 185 4.35 -44.78 -2.75
CA LEU A 185 5.32 -45.38 -1.85
C LEU A 185 4.72 -46.53 -1.01
N GLU A 186 3.50 -46.35 -0.50
CA GLU A 186 2.75 -47.41 0.22
C GLU A 186 2.51 -48.62 -0.67
N GLU A 187 2.15 -48.40 -1.95
CA GLU A 187 1.95 -49.48 -2.91
C GLU A 187 3.23 -50.27 -3.16
N LYS A 188 4.36 -49.55 -3.37
CA LYS A 188 5.69 -50.19 -3.50
C LYS A 188 6.08 -51.00 -2.24
N GLU A 189 5.84 -50.48 -1.05
CA GLU A 189 6.13 -51.16 0.20
C GLU A 189 5.25 -52.46 0.35
N ARG A 190 3.99 -52.43 -0.07
CA ARG A 190 3.10 -53.61 -0.12
C ARG A 190 3.58 -54.64 -1.14
N GLU A 191 3.99 -54.20 -2.33
CA GLU A 191 4.57 -55.09 -3.34
C GLU A 191 5.85 -55.77 -2.84
N GLU A 192 6.77 -55.02 -2.25
CA GLU A 192 8.01 -55.57 -1.69
C GLU A 192 7.71 -56.58 -0.59
N PHE A 193 6.80 -56.25 0.33
CA PHE A 193 6.37 -57.18 1.38
C PHE A 193 5.79 -58.50 0.80
N THR A 194 4.96 -58.38 -0.23
CA THR A 194 4.37 -59.56 -0.90
C THR A 194 5.45 -60.42 -1.59
N ARG A 195 6.42 -59.77 -2.28
CA ARG A 195 7.58 -60.50 -2.89
C ARG A 195 8.42 -61.21 -1.83
N LEU A 196 8.70 -60.57 -0.71
CA LEU A 196 9.44 -61.17 0.40
C LEU A 196 8.68 -62.39 0.99
N LYS A 197 7.35 -62.30 1.12
CA LYS A 197 6.51 -63.41 1.60
C LYS A 197 6.51 -64.61 0.65
N VAL A 198 6.49 -64.39 -0.67
CA VAL A 198 6.58 -65.44 -1.69
C VAL A 198 7.97 -66.11 -1.65
N ILE A 199 9.07 -65.30 -1.59
CA ILE A 199 10.43 -65.83 -1.50
C ILE A 199 10.63 -66.68 -0.22
N LYS A 200 10.07 -66.24 0.91
CA LYS A 200 10.13 -67.00 2.17
C LYS A 200 9.42 -68.33 2.03
N ARG A 201 8.21 -68.37 1.40
CA ARG A 201 7.52 -69.64 1.13
C ARG A 201 8.31 -70.58 0.24
N MET A 202 8.99 -70.08 -0.79
CA MET A 202 9.81 -70.91 -1.69
C MET A 202 11.10 -71.47 -1.02
N LYS A 203 11.57 -70.83 0.07
CA LYS A 203 12.76 -71.31 0.82
C LYS A 203 12.40 -72.28 1.95
N THR A 204 11.18 -72.30 2.43
CA THR A 204 10.73 -73.12 3.56
C THR A 204 9.89 -74.34 3.11
N GLY A 205 9.58 -74.51 1.85
CA GLY A 205 9.05 -75.71 1.23
C GLY A 205 10.11 -76.40 0.43
#